data_c758f70e4f7ac19144b40f5e00dd31c9
#
_entry.id   c758f70e4f7ac19144b40f5e00dd31c9
#
_cell.length_a   1.000
_cell.length_b   1.000
_cell.length_c   1.000
_cell.angle_alpha   90.00
_cell.angle_beta   90.00
_cell.angle_gamma   90.00
#
_symmetry.space_group_name_H-M   'P 1'
#
loop_
_entity.id
_entity.type
_entity.pdbx_description
1 polymer ?
#
loop_
_entity_poly.entity_id
_entity_poly.type
_entity_poly.pdbx_seq_one_letter_code
_entity_poly.pdbx_strand_id
1 'polypeptide(L)'
;MCIPSNRRSAIAIEAPVLIVADINTLWRSCPFQALSGLRPVLGLAPMDPLIAMRHRRLPWGAKRGTQQKMTVLSIVLPFGWATRRAAEVLPRLWTAALKECRSVGADPSALVVTSPHYAPLVRDLSSEFPICYYCSDDYMNYAEWNSNEMRQQESVVVQNAKHSFFVSEALRDRAVKEYAIDPARGSVSMNATGEEFLAPVSDLEIDRLLSRFRKLTRPIAGVIGGISDRLDFDLIEKVAESDAVGSVLLVGPVAAGFKDARLDTLRRNPKCIFAGEQAHDALRVWLQAVDVVLIPFRSCHFNTMCSPMRLFDHLAAGRPIVATDACPQVREFQDCVMIASTDEEFLEKVKEVLSAPADSTYLELMRKRAREHTWAARALTLNSRIDAELEKAACKADSLQ
;
A
#
# COMPACT_ATOMS: atom_id res chain seq x y z
N MET A 1 6.94 47.73 -23.88
CA MET A 1 7.56 46.82 -22.93
C MET A 1 6.97 45.45 -23.18
N CYS A 2 7.73 44.57 -23.90
CA CYS A 2 7.32 43.21 -24.19
C CYS A 2 7.65 42.34 -22.98
N ILE A 3 6.66 41.60 -22.46
CA ILE A 3 6.82 40.60 -21.42
C ILE A 3 7.38 39.37 -22.10
N PRO A 4 8.52 38.80 -21.68
CA PRO A 4 9.04 37.56 -22.25
C PRO A 4 8.15 36.36 -21.86
N SER A 5 7.62 35.66 -22.87
CA SER A 5 6.96 34.38 -22.70
C SER A 5 7.94 33.38 -22.13
N ASN A 6 7.72 32.97 -20.90
CA ASN A 6 8.47 31.92 -20.21
C ASN A 6 8.12 30.56 -20.85
N ARG A 7 8.77 30.22 -21.95
CA ARG A 7 8.77 28.85 -22.48
C ARG A 7 9.53 28.01 -21.48
N ARG A 8 8.81 27.28 -20.60
CA ARG A 8 9.39 26.18 -19.85
C ARG A 8 9.99 25.21 -20.86
N SER A 9 11.32 25.15 -20.89
CA SER A 9 12.04 24.12 -21.64
C SER A 9 11.57 22.75 -21.13
N ALA A 10 10.83 22.02 -21.97
CA ALA A 10 10.57 20.63 -21.75
C ALA A 10 11.95 19.93 -21.78
N ILE A 11 12.41 19.45 -20.63
CA ILE A 11 13.56 18.58 -20.55
C ILE A 11 13.14 17.34 -21.33
N ALA A 12 13.79 17.08 -22.47
CA ALA A 12 13.60 15.86 -23.24
C ALA A 12 13.94 14.69 -22.30
N ILE A 13 12.97 13.83 -22.04
CA ILE A 13 13.19 12.62 -21.26
C ILE A 13 13.80 11.62 -22.24
N GLU A 14 15.14 11.53 -22.28
CA GLU A 14 15.87 10.59 -23.12
C GLU A 14 15.70 9.13 -22.69
N ALA A 15 15.24 8.90 -21.46
CA ALA A 15 15.09 7.55 -20.89
C ALA A 15 13.69 6.99 -21.13
N PRO A 16 13.59 5.68 -21.45
CA PRO A 16 12.30 5.02 -21.69
C PRO A 16 11.41 5.01 -20.46
N VAL A 17 10.10 5.23 -20.67
CA VAL A 17 9.09 5.40 -19.58
C VAL A 17 8.49 4.07 -19.17
N LEU A 18 8.47 3.80 -17.88
CA LEU A 18 7.69 2.70 -17.32
C LEU A 18 6.23 3.14 -17.15
N ILE A 19 5.29 2.42 -17.76
CA ILE A 19 3.85 2.67 -17.58
C ILE A 19 3.33 1.77 -16.45
N VAL A 20 2.62 2.35 -15.48
CA VAL A 20 1.99 1.61 -14.37
C VAL A 20 0.49 1.77 -14.44
N ALA A 21 -0.22 0.67 -14.65
CA ALA A 21 -1.66 0.65 -14.78
C ALA A 21 -2.32 0.37 -13.44
N ASP A 22 -3.10 1.37 -13.00
CA ASP A 22 -3.85 1.51 -11.76
C ASP A 22 -3.01 1.81 -10.51
N ILE A 23 -2.85 3.11 -10.28
CA ILE A 23 -2.19 3.65 -9.08
C ILE A 23 -3.19 4.30 -8.11
N ASN A 24 -4.46 3.90 -8.13
CA ASN A 24 -5.55 4.58 -7.42
C ASN A 24 -5.53 4.41 -5.89
N THR A 25 -4.77 3.48 -5.37
CA THR A 25 -4.64 3.27 -3.93
C THR A 25 -3.23 3.58 -3.45
N LEU A 26 -3.10 3.92 -2.16
CA LEU A 26 -1.83 4.29 -1.56
C LEU A 26 -0.77 3.17 -1.76
N TRP A 27 -1.12 1.92 -1.44
CA TRP A 27 -0.22 0.77 -1.55
C TRP A 27 0.13 0.37 -2.99
N ARG A 28 -0.63 0.82 -4.00
CA ARG A 28 -0.28 0.68 -5.42
C ARG A 28 0.55 1.85 -5.93
N SER A 29 0.39 3.04 -5.38
CA SER A 29 1.10 4.23 -5.86
C SER A 29 2.47 4.41 -5.21
N CYS A 30 2.63 4.17 -3.90
CA CYS A 30 3.86 4.43 -3.16
C CYS A 30 5.11 3.76 -3.76
N PRO A 31 5.12 2.46 -4.13
CA PRO A 31 6.32 1.84 -4.69
C PRO A 31 6.75 2.50 -6.01
N PHE A 32 5.80 2.93 -6.83
CA PHE A 32 6.08 3.55 -8.13
C PHE A 32 6.36 5.05 -8.03
N GLN A 33 5.84 5.74 -7.02
CA GLN A 33 6.28 7.09 -6.66
C GLN A 33 7.77 7.09 -6.25
N ALA A 34 8.19 6.15 -5.42
CA ALA A 34 9.59 5.99 -5.06
C ALA A 34 10.44 5.59 -6.29
N LEU A 35 9.96 4.67 -7.11
CA LEU A 35 10.62 4.24 -8.35
C LEU A 35 10.79 5.40 -9.34
N SER A 36 9.90 6.39 -9.34
CA SER A 36 10.01 7.59 -10.19
C SER A 36 11.21 8.48 -9.84
N GLY A 37 11.85 8.25 -8.71
CA GLY A 37 13.14 8.83 -8.35
C GLY A 37 14.33 8.24 -9.10
N LEU A 38 14.19 7.04 -9.66
CA LEU A 38 15.25 6.25 -10.33
C LEU A 38 15.09 6.23 -11.85
N ARG A 39 13.84 6.25 -12.34
CA ARG A 39 13.51 6.22 -13.77
C ARG A 39 12.19 6.96 -14.05
N PRO A 40 11.94 7.39 -15.30
CA PRO A 40 10.66 7.97 -15.67
C PRO A 40 9.51 6.97 -15.49
N VAL A 41 8.45 7.38 -14.77
CA VAL A 41 7.25 6.58 -14.52
C VAL A 41 6.00 7.36 -14.90
N LEU A 42 5.13 6.75 -15.70
CA LEU A 42 3.78 7.22 -16.00
C LEU A 42 2.76 6.34 -15.28
N GLY A 43 2.17 6.86 -14.21
CA GLY A 43 1.09 6.19 -13.48
C GLY A 43 -0.26 6.49 -14.09
N LEU A 44 -1.06 5.45 -14.36
CA LEU A 44 -2.43 5.60 -14.84
C LEU A 44 -3.39 5.52 -13.66
N ALA A 45 -4.25 6.53 -13.51
CA ALA A 45 -5.29 6.60 -12.49
C ALA A 45 -6.68 6.60 -13.15
N PRO A 46 -7.17 5.44 -13.62
CA PRO A 46 -8.51 5.31 -14.14
C PRO A 46 -9.55 5.47 -13.03
N MET A 47 -10.63 6.14 -13.30
CA MET A 47 -11.73 6.33 -12.38
C MET A 47 -13.08 6.27 -13.09
N ASP A 48 -14.10 5.81 -12.40
CA ASP A 48 -15.47 5.91 -12.89
C ASP A 48 -16.02 7.35 -12.74
N PRO A 49 -17.14 7.67 -13.40
CA PRO A 49 -17.73 9.01 -13.37
C PRO A 49 -18.15 9.46 -11.95
N LEU A 50 -18.60 8.56 -11.07
CA LEU A 50 -19.00 8.92 -9.70
C LEU A 50 -17.79 9.30 -8.86
N ILE A 51 -16.70 8.57 -8.96
CA ILE A 51 -15.44 8.90 -8.31
C ILE A 51 -14.93 10.25 -8.84
N ALA A 52 -14.98 10.46 -10.16
CA ALA A 52 -14.57 11.72 -10.77
C ALA A 52 -15.38 12.91 -10.26
N MET A 53 -16.70 12.75 -10.12
CA MET A 53 -17.60 13.77 -9.57
C MET A 53 -17.27 14.09 -8.09
N ARG A 54 -17.06 13.06 -7.25
CA ARG A 54 -16.67 13.25 -5.84
C ARG A 54 -15.39 14.06 -5.69
N HIS A 55 -14.44 13.84 -6.59
CA HIS A 55 -13.17 14.58 -6.61
C HIS A 55 -13.23 15.89 -7.39
N ARG A 56 -14.43 16.39 -7.77
CA ARG A 56 -14.64 17.62 -8.57
C ARG A 56 -13.81 17.65 -9.85
N ARG A 57 -13.59 16.48 -10.46
CA ARG A 57 -12.92 16.36 -11.74
C ARG A 57 -13.94 16.36 -12.86
N LEU A 58 -13.62 17.05 -13.99
CA LEU A 58 -14.50 17.08 -15.16
C LEU A 58 -14.71 15.65 -15.68
N PRO A 59 -15.96 15.29 -16.07
CA PRO A 59 -16.35 13.91 -16.33
C PRO A 59 -15.72 13.29 -17.58
N TRP A 60 -15.04 14.04 -18.43
CA TRP A 60 -14.49 13.54 -19.69
C TRP A 60 -13.11 14.11 -19.97
N GLY A 61 -12.15 13.21 -20.24
CA GLY A 61 -10.80 13.55 -20.65
C GLY A 61 -9.71 13.05 -19.72
N ALA A 62 -8.50 13.01 -20.24
CA ALA A 62 -7.30 12.72 -19.50
C ALA A 62 -6.74 14.01 -18.88
N LYS A 63 -6.37 13.96 -17.60
CA LYS A 63 -5.72 15.08 -16.90
C LYS A 63 -4.34 14.64 -16.43
N ARG A 64 -3.31 15.34 -16.89
CA ARG A 64 -1.95 15.18 -16.40
C ARG A 64 -1.80 15.86 -15.03
N GLY A 65 -1.14 15.16 -14.12
CA GLY A 65 -0.72 15.65 -12.82
C GLY A 65 0.65 15.10 -12.46
N THR A 66 1.14 15.43 -11.27
CA THR A 66 2.39 14.90 -10.74
C THR A 66 2.18 14.50 -9.29
N GLN A 67 2.66 13.32 -8.91
CA GLN A 67 2.77 12.88 -7.52
C GLN A 67 4.24 12.61 -7.24
N GLN A 68 4.85 13.38 -6.36
CA GLN A 68 6.31 13.45 -6.22
C GLN A 68 6.97 13.68 -7.60
N LYS A 69 7.77 12.73 -8.11
CA LYS A 69 8.40 12.78 -9.46
C LYS A 69 7.60 12.01 -10.51
N MET A 70 6.63 11.19 -10.12
CA MET A 70 5.82 10.39 -11.03
C MET A 70 4.82 11.25 -11.79
N THR A 71 4.81 11.13 -13.11
CA THR A 71 3.73 11.70 -13.94
C THR A 71 2.48 10.84 -13.78
N VAL A 72 1.33 11.46 -13.52
CA VAL A 72 0.05 10.77 -13.34
C VAL A 72 -0.93 11.21 -14.42
N LEU A 73 -1.48 10.23 -15.12
CA LEU A 73 -2.55 10.43 -16.09
C LEU A 73 -3.87 9.93 -15.49
N SER A 74 -4.68 10.87 -15.00
CA SER A 74 -6.02 10.58 -14.52
C SER A 74 -7.01 10.56 -15.68
N ILE A 75 -7.75 9.45 -15.83
CA ILE A 75 -8.68 9.24 -16.96
C ILE A 75 -10.03 8.80 -16.41
N VAL A 76 -11.10 9.52 -16.80
CA VAL A 76 -12.47 9.09 -16.50
C VAL A 76 -12.90 8.07 -17.55
N LEU A 77 -13.24 6.88 -17.10
CA LEU A 77 -13.67 5.75 -17.90
C LEU A 77 -15.15 5.43 -17.62
N PRO A 78 -15.87 4.88 -18.58
CA PRO A 78 -17.30 4.56 -18.40
C PRO A 78 -17.50 3.48 -17.33
N PHE A 79 -18.68 3.43 -16.72
CA PHE A 79 -19.03 2.39 -15.75
C PHE A 79 -18.79 0.98 -16.30
N GLY A 80 -18.26 0.10 -15.45
CA GLY A 80 -17.91 -1.27 -15.80
C GLY A 80 -16.62 -1.39 -16.62
N TRP A 81 -15.80 -0.34 -16.66
CA TRP A 81 -14.51 -0.32 -17.37
C TRP A 81 -13.55 -1.43 -16.90
N ALA A 82 -13.58 -1.78 -15.62
CA ALA A 82 -12.73 -2.81 -15.02
C ALA A 82 -13.35 -4.22 -15.10
N THR A 83 -14.58 -4.37 -15.57
CA THR A 83 -15.31 -5.63 -15.64
C THR A 83 -15.86 -5.88 -17.04
N ARG A 84 -17.18 -5.82 -17.23
CA ARG A 84 -17.89 -6.15 -18.49
C ARG A 84 -17.43 -5.35 -19.72
N ARG A 85 -16.82 -4.19 -19.56
CA ARG A 85 -16.33 -3.33 -20.65
C ARG A 85 -14.81 -3.27 -20.73
N ALA A 86 -14.09 -4.08 -19.95
CA ALA A 86 -12.63 -4.03 -19.90
C ALA A 86 -12.00 -4.21 -21.29
N ALA A 87 -12.43 -5.21 -22.06
CA ALA A 87 -11.90 -5.47 -23.39
C ALA A 87 -12.10 -4.29 -24.39
N GLU A 88 -13.18 -3.51 -24.22
CA GLU A 88 -13.44 -2.33 -25.06
C GLU A 88 -12.64 -1.11 -24.62
N VAL A 89 -12.51 -0.91 -23.33
CA VAL A 89 -12.05 0.35 -22.73
C VAL A 89 -10.54 0.38 -22.51
N LEU A 90 -9.93 -0.74 -22.13
CA LEU A 90 -8.49 -0.80 -21.83
C LEU A 90 -7.58 -0.47 -23.01
N PRO A 91 -7.89 -0.84 -24.27
CA PRO A 91 -7.12 -0.39 -25.44
C PRO A 91 -7.11 1.13 -25.60
N ARG A 92 -8.21 1.82 -25.25
CA ARG A 92 -8.29 3.30 -25.27
C ARG A 92 -7.43 3.92 -24.18
N LEU A 93 -7.41 3.30 -22.98
CA LEU A 93 -6.52 3.70 -21.89
C LEU A 93 -5.06 3.57 -22.31
N TRP A 94 -4.69 2.46 -22.95
CA TRP A 94 -3.36 2.23 -23.49
C TRP A 94 -2.97 3.26 -24.55
N THR A 95 -3.86 3.53 -25.50
CA THR A 95 -3.64 4.56 -26.53
C THR A 95 -3.41 5.94 -25.91
N ALA A 96 -4.13 6.29 -24.85
CA ALA A 96 -3.95 7.55 -24.14
C ALA A 96 -2.58 7.60 -23.43
N ALA A 97 -2.13 6.49 -22.84
CA ALA A 97 -0.81 6.39 -22.22
C ALA A 97 0.32 6.56 -23.28
N LEU A 98 0.22 5.89 -24.42
CA LEU A 98 1.18 6.04 -25.52
C LEU A 98 1.22 7.47 -26.05
N LYS A 99 0.06 8.14 -26.18
CA LYS A 99 -0.01 9.54 -26.57
C LYS A 99 0.70 10.45 -25.57
N GLU A 100 0.55 10.17 -24.28
CA GLU A 100 1.25 10.94 -23.24
C GLU A 100 2.77 10.74 -23.32
N CYS A 101 3.26 9.50 -23.49
CA CYS A 101 4.68 9.23 -23.70
C CYS A 101 5.23 10.01 -24.90
N ARG A 102 4.57 9.94 -26.04
CA ARG A 102 4.97 10.66 -27.26
C ARG A 102 4.98 12.19 -27.07
N SER A 103 4.05 12.72 -26.26
CA SER A 103 3.97 14.17 -26.01
C SER A 103 5.19 14.74 -25.28
N VAL A 104 5.95 13.88 -24.59
CA VAL A 104 7.20 14.23 -23.89
C VAL A 104 8.44 13.68 -24.61
N GLY A 105 8.29 13.15 -25.83
CA GLY A 105 9.39 12.63 -26.64
C GLY A 105 10.00 11.32 -26.10
N ALA A 106 9.22 10.52 -25.37
CA ALA A 106 9.71 9.31 -24.76
C ALA A 106 8.95 8.06 -25.26
N ASP A 107 9.66 6.94 -25.32
CA ASP A 107 9.08 5.64 -25.64
C ASP A 107 8.77 4.84 -24.36
N PRO A 108 7.68 4.07 -24.33
CA PRO A 108 7.40 3.18 -23.23
C PRO A 108 8.37 1.98 -23.21
N SER A 109 8.90 1.63 -22.04
CA SER A 109 9.82 0.48 -21.89
C SER A 109 9.12 -0.80 -21.45
N ALA A 110 8.17 -0.69 -20.55
CA ALA A 110 7.37 -1.81 -20.03
C ALA A 110 6.04 -1.33 -19.47
N LEU A 111 5.11 -2.26 -19.31
CA LEU A 111 3.85 -2.08 -18.61
C LEU A 111 3.89 -2.86 -17.30
N VAL A 112 3.62 -2.20 -16.17
CA VAL A 112 3.33 -2.86 -14.91
C VAL A 112 1.83 -2.77 -14.66
N VAL A 113 1.16 -3.90 -14.52
CA VAL A 113 -0.26 -3.94 -14.12
C VAL A 113 -0.35 -4.28 -12.64
N THR A 114 -1.27 -3.62 -11.93
CA THR A 114 -1.41 -3.77 -10.48
C THR A 114 -2.72 -4.44 -10.07
N SER A 115 -3.51 -4.90 -11.03
CA SER A 115 -4.80 -5.54 -10.79
C SER A 115 -5.12 -6.58 -11.86
N PRO A 116 -5.81 -7.68 -11.53
CA PRO A 116 -6.28 -8.69 -12.49
C PRO A 116 -7.21 -8.14 -13.59
N HIS A 117 -7.91 -7.04 -13.34
CA HIS A 117 -8.81 -6.42 -14.31
C HIS A 117 -8.14 -6.03 -15.65
N TYR A 118 -6.82 -5.92 -15.66
CA TYR A 118 -6.04 -5.63 -16.87
C TYR A 118 -5.76 -6.86 -17.73
N ALA A 119 -6.28 -8.05 -17.39
CA ALA A 119 -6.08 -9.28 -18.16
C ALA A 119 -6.37 -9.16 -19.66
N PRO A 120 -7.43 -8.47 -20.13
CA PRO A 120 -7.64 -8.26 -21.57
C PRO A 120 -6.47 -7.51 -22.22
N LEU A 121 -6.01 -6.41 -21.62
CA LEU A 121 -4.88 -5.63 -22.12
C LEU A 121 -3.56 -6.43 -22.10
N VAL A 122 -3.32 -7.20 -21.04
CA VAL A 122 -2.15 -8.07 -20.92
C VAL A 122 -2.12 -9.10 -22.03
N ARG A 123 -3.26 -9.73 -22.34
CA ARG A 123 -3.36 -10.72 -23.41
C ARG A 123 -3.01 -10.12 -24.78
N ASP A 124 -3.51 -8.91 -25.04
CA ASP A 124 -3.32 -8.24 -26.33
C ASP A 124 -1.86 -7.77 -26.52
N LEU A 125 -1.17 -7.36 -25.44
CA LEU A 125 0.15 -6.75 -25.51
C LEU A 125 1.32 -7.71 -25.25
N SER A 126 1.10 -8.87 -24.62
CA SER A 126 2.17 -9.71 -24.05
C SER A 126 3.13 -10.31 -25.07
N SER A 127 2.72 -10.43 -26.35
CA SER A 127 3.57 -10.91 -27.44
C SER A 127 4.58 -9.85 -27.92
N GLU A 128 4.23 -8.57 -27.81
CA GLU A 128 4.96 -7.46 -28.43
C GLU A 128 5.59 -6.53 -27.38
N PHE A 129 5.10 -6.58 -26.13
CA PHE A 129 5.49 -5.60 -25.12
C PHE A 129 5.82 -6.27 -23.78
N PRO A 130 6.92 -5.89 -23.10
CA PRO A 130 7.27 -6.41 -21.78
C PRO A 130 6.23 -6.02 -20.74
N ILE A 131 5.70 -7.01 -20.01
CA ILE A 131 4.70 -6.82 -18.97
C ILE A 131 5.22 -7.39 -17.66
N CYS A 132 5.06 -6.65 -16.55
CA CYS A 132 5.22 -7.13 -15.19
C CYS A 132 3.89 -7.03 -14.44
N TYR A 133 3.71 -7.88 -13.44
CA TYR A 133 2.56 -7.82 -12.54
C TYR A 133 3.00 -7.41 -11.14
N TYR A 134 2.29 -6.48 -10.52
CA TYR A 134 2.47 -6.11 -9.11
C TYR A 134 1.20 -6.45 -8.34
N CYS A 135 1.19 -7.64 -7.72
CA CYS A 135 0.09 -8.14 -6.91
C CYS A 135 0.16 -7.52 -5.50
N SER A 136 -0.62 -6.49 -5.28
CA SER A 136 -0.61 -5.72 -4.03
C SER A 136 -1.62 -6.19 -2.99
N ASP A 137 -2.49 -7.15 -3.31
CA ASP A 137 -3.51 -7.66 -2.41
C ASP A 137 -4.13 -8.98 -2.89
N ASP A 138 -4.94 -9.61 -2.02
CA ASP A 138 -5.73 -10.79 -2.37
C ASP A 138 -7.07 -10.42 -3.01
N TYR A 139 -7.04 -10.12 -4.30
CA TYR A 139 -8.18 -9.63 -5.06
C TYR A 139 -9.37 -10.58 -5.13
N MET A 140 -9.17 -11.88 -4.93
CA MET A 140 -10.24 -12.89 -4.97
C MET A 140 -11.16 -12.83 -3.75
N ASN A 141 -10.70 -12.22 -2.66
CA ASN A 141 -11.44 -12.11 -1.42
C ASN A 141 -12.04 -10.72 -1.17
N TYR A 142 -12.07 -9.85 -2.19
CA TYR A 142 -12.82 -8.61 -2.11
C TYR A 142 -14.31 -8.89 -2.26
N ALA A 143 -15.10 -8.47 -1.26
CA ALA A 143 -16.54 -8.77 -1.18
C ALA A 143 -17.37 -8.29 -2.40
N GLU A 144 -16.89 -7.25 -3.07
CA GLU A 144 -17.58 -6.64 -4.23
C GLU A 144 -17.19 -7.28 -5.57
N TRP A 145 -16.23 -8.24 -5.57
CA TRP A 145 -15.68 -8.81 -6.79
C TRP A 145 -16.02 -10.29 -6.93
N ASN A 146 -16.25 -10.74 -8.17
CA ASN A 146 -16.46 -12.15 -8.44
C ASN A 146 -15.14 -12.93 -8.33
N SER A 147 -15.01 -13.75 -7.30
CA SER A 147 -13.78 -14.51 -7.01
C SER A 147 -13.33 -15.41 -8.18
N ASN A 148 -14.25 -16.06 -8.87
CA ASN A 148 -13.91 -16.93 -10.00
C ASN A 148 -13.42 -16.13 -11.21
N GLU A 149 -14.04 -14.99 -11.49
CA GLU A 149 -13.61 -14.09 -12.55
C GLU A 149 -12.23 -13.52 -12.24
N MET A 150 -11.99 -13.06 -11.00
CA MET A 150 -10.70 -12.54 -10.58
C MET A 150 -9.60 -13.60 -10.66
N ARG A 151 -9.89 -14.86 -10.29
CA ARG A 151 -8.96 -15.98 -10.43
C ARG A 151 -8.58 -16.24 -11.89
N GLN A 152 -9.54 -16.24 -12.78
CA GLN A 152 -9.29 -16.41 -14.23
C GLN A 152 -8.47 -15.25 -14.79
N GLN A 153 -8.81 -14.03 -14.45
CA GLN A 153 -8.09 -12.85 -14.88
C GLN A 153 -6.66 -12.80 -14.32
N GLU A 154 -6.47 -13.09 -13.03
CA GLU A 154 -5.14 -13.15 -12.44
C GLU A 154 -4.27 -14.24 -13.08
N SER A 155 -4.84 -15.42 -13.39
CA SER A 155 -4.15 -16.48 -14.13
C SER A 155 -3.61 -15.97 -15.47
N VAL A 156 -4.43 -15.24 -16.23
CA VAL A 156 -3.99 -14.63 -17.50
C VAL A 156 -2.84 -13.66 -17.27
N VAL A 157 -2.95 -12.80 -16.26
CA VAL A 157 -1.93 -11.78 -15.97
C VAL A 157 -0.60 -12.45 -15.60
N VAL A 158 -0.59 -13.37 -14.63
CA VAL A 158 0.67 -13.99 -14.14
C VAL A 158 1.32 -14.89 -15.19
N GLN A 159 0.54 -15.58 -16.02
CA GLN A 159 1.08 -16.41 -17.09
C GLN A 159 1.78 -15.62 -18.19
N ASN A 160 1.28 -14.41 -18.48
CA ASN A 160 1.80 -13.55 -19.56
C ASN A 160 2.82 -12.50 -19.07
N ALA A 161 2.87 -12.21 -17.77
CA ALA A 161 3.89 -11.32 -17.21
C ALA A 161 5.29 -11.93 -17.31
N LYS A 162 6.30 -11.14 -17.64
CA LYS A 162 7.72 -11.57 -17.62
C LYS A 162 8.17 -11.84 -16.20
N HIS A 163 7.70 -11.01 -15.25
CA HIS A 163 7.91 -11.19 -13.82
C HIS A 163 6.70 -10.68 -13.02
N SER A 164 6.43 -11.34 -11.88
CA SER A 164 5.37 -10.96 -10.96
C SER A 164 5.95 -10.64 -9.58
N PHE A 165 5.60 -9.48 -9.06
CA PHE A 165 5.94 -9.04 -7.70
C PHE A 165 4.72 -9.26 -6.81
N PHE A 166 4.88 -9.93 -5.68
CA PHE A 166 3.83 -10.20 -4.71
C PHE A 166 4.17 -9.51 -3.40
N VAL A 167 3.21 -8.89 -2.74
CA VAL A 167 3.47 -8.19 -1.48
C VAL A 167 3.65 -9.12 -0.28
N SER A 168 3.36 -10.42 -0.43
CA SER A 168 3.58 -11.43 0.62
C SER A 168 4.01 -12.77 0.02
N GLU A 169 4.67 -13.61 0.82
CA GLU A 169 5.00 -14.99 0.44
C GLU A 169 3.74 -15.81 0.17
N ALA A 170 2.70 -15.64 0.99
CA ALA A 170 1.44 -16.34 0.83
C ALA A 170 0.79 -16.09 -0.54
N LEU A 171 0.83 -14.84 -1.04
CA LEU A 171 0.32 -14.51 -2.39
C LEU A 171 1.19 -15.12 -3.49
N ARG A 172 2.52 -15.07 -3.34
CA ARG A 172 3.45 -15.70 -4.30
C ARG A 172 3.22 -17.21 -4.36
N ASP A 173 3.19 -17.88 -3.21
CA ASP A 173 3.07 -19.34 -3.12
C ASP A 173 1.70 -19.80 -3.64
N ARG A 174 0.64 -19.03 -3.38
CA ARG A 174 -0.66 -19.26 -4.00
C ARG A 174 -0.56 -19.19 -5.53
N ALA A 175 0.06 -18.14 -6.07
CA ALA A 175 0.18 -17.98 -7.53
C ALA A 175 1.01 -19.12 -8.16
N VAL A 176 2.10 -19.52 -7.54
CA VAL A 176 2.91 -20.68 -7.97
C VAL A 176 2.06 -21.96 -7.97
N LYS A 177 1.31 -22.21 -6.90
CA LYS A 177 0.51 -23.42 -6.73
C LYS A 177 -0.71 -23.45 -7.65
N GLU A 178 -1.48 -22.35 -7.71
CA GLU A 178 -2.77 -22.32 -8.41
C GLU A 178 -2.62 -22.10 -9.92
N TYR A 179 -1.62 -21.31 -10.33
CA TYR A 179 -1.43 -20.94 -11.74
C TYR A 179 -0.22 -21.61 -12.38
N ALA A 180 0.47 -22.50 -11.65
CA ALA A 180 1.63 -23.26 -12.13
C ALA A 180 2.71 -22.37 -12.79
N ILE A 181 2.93 -21.18 -12.27
CA ILE A 181 4.01 -20.31 -12.76
C ILE A 181 5.36 -20.80 -12.27
N ASP A 182 6.40 -20.59 -13.08
CA ASP A 182 7.78 -20.81 -12.64
C ASP A 182 8.09 -19.94 -11.40
N PRO A 183 8.51 -20.51 -10.26
CA PRO A 183 8.88 -19.75 -9.07
C PRO A 183 9.91 -18.65 -9.34
N ALA A 184 10.81 -18.82 -10.32
CA ALA A 184 11.79 -17.81 -10.72
C ALA A 184 11.15 -16.55 -11.33
N ARG A 185 9.91 -16.62 -11.80
CA ARG A 185 9.12 -15.50 -12.31
C ARG A 185 8.31 -14.78 -11.26
N GLY A 186 8.39 -15.20 -9.99
CA GLY A 186 7.71 -14.60 -8.86
C GLY A 186 8.69 -14.18 -7.77
N SER A 187 8.61 -12.93 -7.30
CA SER A 187 9.36 -12.46 -6.15
C SER A 187 8.48 -11.73 -5.14
N VAL A 188 8.89 -11.73 -3.88
CA VAL A 188 8.21 -10.99 -2.82
C VAL A 188 8.74 -9.55 -2.78
N SER A 189 7.82 -8.60 -2.82
CA SER A 189 8.07 -7.17 -2.63
C SER A 189 7.07 -6.64 -1.61
N MET A 190 7.38 -6.85 -0.33
CA MET A 190 6.54 -6.42 0.79
C MET A 190 6.20 -4.93 0.68
N ASN A 191 5.08 -4.53 1.26
CA ASN A 191 4.83 -3.11 1.51
C ASN A 191 5.95 -2.51 2.37
N ALA A 192 5.97 -1.21 2.50
CA ALA A 192 7.05 -0.47 3.14
C ALA A 192 6.51 0.81 3.78
N THR A 193 7.38 1.54 4.48
CA THR A 193 7.09 2.86 5.04
C THR A 193 7.69 3.98 4.19
N GLY A 194 7.15 5.19 4.32
CA GLY A 194 7.77 6.41 3.81
C GLY A 194 8.94 6.86 4.69
N GLU A 195 9.94 7.50 4.11
CA GLU A 195 11.09 8.03 4.86
C GLU A 195 10.68 9.10 5.88
N GLU A 196 9.55 9.80 5.64
CA GLU A 196 8.97 10.78 6.54
C GLU A 196 8.59 10.19 7.91
N PHE A 197 8.26 8.90 7.98
CA PHE A 197 7.94 8.22 9.24
C PHE A 197 9.16 7.97 10.12
N LEU A 198 10.36 7.96 9.54
CA LEU A 198 11.63 7.83 10.28
C LEU A 198 12.02 9.13 10.99
N ALA A 199 11.42 10.25 10.61
CA ALA A 199 11.73 11.54 11.19
C ALA A 199 11.18 11.66 12.63
N PRO A 200 11.97 12.17 13.58
CA PRO A 200 11.47 12.42 14.92
C PRO A 200 10.37 13.48 14.93
N VAL A 201 9.46 13.37 15.87
CA VAL A 201 8.42 14.36 16.17
C VAL A 201 8.78 15.07 17.46
N SER A 202 8.62 16.39 17.51
CA SER A 202 8.88 17.16 18.72
C SER A 202 7.78 16.95 19.77
N ASP A 203 8.16 17.04 21.05
CA ASP A 203 7.19 16.95 22.15
C ASP A 203 6.08 18.00 22.02
N LEU A 204 6.42 19.19 21.50
CA LEU A 204 5.45 20.27 21.25
C LEU A 204 4.38 19.88 20.22
N GLU A 205 4.75 19.14 19.15
CA GLU A 205 3.79 18.61 18.18
C GLU A 205 2.88 17.56 18.81
N ILE A 206 3.45 16.67 19.60
CA ILE A 206 2.72 15.64 20.35
C ILE A 206 1.73 16.30 21.33
N ASP A 207 2.19 17.25 22.15
CA ASP A 207 1.35 17.95 23.13
C ASP A 207 0.20 18.70 22.46
N ARG A 208 0.46 19.41 21.35
CA ARG A 208 -0.57 20.07 20.56
C ARG A 208 -1.60 19.10 20.00
N LEU A 209 -1.16 17.89 19.59
CA LEU A 209 -2.07 16.86 19.10
C LEU A 209 -2.95 16.36 20.25
N LEU A 210 -2.35 15.92 21.35
CA LEU A 210 -3.04 15.29 22.47
C LEU A 210 -3.97 16.28 23.22
N SER A 211 -3.62 17.58 23.28
CA SER A 211 -4.45 18.62 23.93
C SER A 211 -5.86 18.77 23.32
N ARG A 212 -6.07 18.23 22.09
CA ARG A 212 -7.41 18.21 21.45
C ARG A 212 -8.37 17.21 22.11
N PHE A 213 -7.83 16.26 22.91
CA PHE A 213 -8.58 15.16 23.50
C PHE A 213 -8.58 15.24 25.03
N ARG A 214 -9.50 16.02 25.60
CA ARG A 214 -9.58 16.29 27.05
C ARG A 214 -9.74 15.05 27.94
N LYS A 215 -10.22 13.94 27.37
CA LYS A 215 -10.45 12.67 28.10
C LYS A 215 -9.30 11.67 27.97
N LEU A 216 -8.29 12.01 27.18
CA LEU A 216 -7.16 11.12 26.94
C LEU A 216 -6.26 11.08 28.17
N THR A 217 -6.02 9.89 28.70
CA THR A 217 -5.15 9.63 29.85
C THR A 217 -4.08 8.61 29.48
N ARG A 218 -2.85 8.84 29.96
CA ARG A 218 -1.73 7.89 29.80
C ARG A 218 -1.82 6.77 30.82
N PRO A 219 -1.27 5.57 30.53
CA PRO A 219 -0.64 5.19 29.26
C PRO A 219 -1.63 5.06 28.11
N ILE A 220 -1.20 5.43 26.88
CA ILE A 220 -2.03 5.40 25.68
C ILE A 220 -1.65 4.20 24.81
N ALA A 221 -2.58 3.29 24.59
CA ALA A 221 -2.46 2.22 23.61
C ALA A 221 -3.06 2.67 22.27
N GLY A 222 -2.29 2.61 21.16
CA GLY A 222 -2.71 3.12 19.86
C GLY A 222 -3.09 2.00 18.89
N VAL A 223 -4.30 2.05 18.30
CA VAL A 223 -4.72 1.26 17.14
C VAL A 223 -4.79 2.20 15.96
N ILE A 224 -3.70 2.25 15.16
CA ILE A 224 -3.52 3.26 14.11
C ILE A 224 -3.53 2.61 12.73
N GLY A 225 -4.38 3.12 11.84
CA GLY A 225 -4.65 2.61 10.51
C GLY A 225 -6.12 2.29 10.28
N GLY A 226 -6.47 1.73 9.12
CA GLY A 226 -7.86 1.42 8.76
C GLY A 226 -8.57 0.53 9.79
N ILE A 227 -9.81 0.89 10.12
CA ILE A 227 -10.68 0.17 11.06
C ILE A 227 -11.69 -0.61 10.24
N SER A 228 -11.60 -1.94 10.29
CA SER A 228 -12.45 -2.86 9.51
C SER A 228 -12.62 -4.18 10.24
N ASP A 229 -13.30 -5.12 9.61
CA ASP A 229 -13.48 -6.51 10.06
C ASP A 229 -12.17 -7.31 10.24
N ARG A 230 -11.03 -6.73 9.87
CA ARG A 230 -9.69 -7.31 10.08
C ARG A 230 -9.21 -7.22 11.52
N LEU A 231 -9.78 -6.29 12.30
CA LEU A 231 -9.42 -6.07 13.70
C LEU A 231 -10.23 -6.95 14.64
N ASP A 232 -9.61 -7.36 15.72
CA ASP A 232 -10.24 -8.02 16.85
C ASP A 232 -10.75 -6.95 17.84
N PHE A 233 -12.03 -6.63 17.73
CA PHE A 233 -12.66 -5.61 18.59
C PHE A 233 -12.86 -6.08 20.02
N ASP A 234 -13.04 -7.40 20.24
CA ASP A 234 -13.17 -7.97 21.58
C ASP A 234 -11.83 -7.86 22.32
N LEU A 235 -10.71 -8.11 21.63
CA LEU A 235 -9.37 -7.91 22.18
C LEU A 235 -9.10 -6.43 22.49
N ILE A 236 -9.51 -5.51 21.60
CA ILE A 236 -9.36 -4.05 21.82
C ILE A 236 -10.16 -3.62 23.07
N GLU A 237 -11.36 -4.17 23.29
CA GLU A 237 -12.18 -3.91 24.47
C GLU A 237 -11.47 -4.40 25.74
N LYS A 238 -10.94 -5.62 25.75
CA LYS A 238 -10.15 -6.17 26.87
C LYS A 238 -8.94 -5.30 27.19
N VAL A 239 -8.24 -4.76 26.17
CA VAL A 239 -7.13 -3.80 26.41
C VAL A 239 -7.65 -2.53 27.07
N ALA A 240 -8.80 -1.99 26.66
CA ALA A 240 -9.38 -0.80 27.27
C ALA A 240 -9.83 -1.04 28.72
N GLU A 241 -10.28 -2.25 29.04
CA GLU A 241 -10.66 -2.63 30.40
C GLU A 241 -9.45 -2.82 31.34
N SER A 242 -8.26 -3.06 30.80
CA SER A 242 -7.05 -3.23 31.59
C SER A 242 -6.72 -2.00 32.42
N ASP A 243 -6.31 -2.21 33.68
CA ASP A 243 -5.85 -1.15 34.57
C ASP A 243 -4.47 -0.57 34.16
N ALA A 244 -3.72 -1.30 33.33
CA ALA A 244 -2.45 -0.86 32.78
C ALA A 244 -2.60 0.23 31.71
N VAL A 245 -3.80 0.39 31.12
CA VAL A 245 -4.08 1.30 30.01
C VAL A 245 -4.99 2.43 30.47
N GLY A 246 -4.54 3.66 30.32
CA GLY A 246 -5.34 4.86 30.58
C GLY A 246 -6.34 5.16 29.48
N SER A 247 -5.91 5.04 28.20
CA SER A 247 -6.78 5.22 27.04
C SER A 247 -6.36 4.32 25.86
N VAL A 248 -7.34 3.92 25.05
CA VAL A 248 -7.14 3.32 23.74
C VAL A 248 -7.46 4.36 22.67
N LEU A 249 -6.47 4.73 21.87
CA LEU A 249 -6.59 5.73 20.81
C LEU A 249 -6.73 5.03 19.45
N LEU A 250 -7.91 5.15 18.82
CA LEU A 250 -8.21 4.59 17.49
C LEU A 250 -8.11 5.70 16.45
N VAL A 251 -7.19 5.56 15.50
CA VAL A 251 -6.90 6.57 14.47
C VAL A 251 -6.99 5.93 13.09
N GLY A 252 -7.87 6.40 12.25
CA GLY A 252 -8.01 5.96 10.86
C GLY A 252 -9.45 5.93 10.38
N PRO A 253 -9.65 5.71 9.07
CA PRO A 253 -10.97 5.58 8.50
C PRO A 253 -11.63 4.27 8.93
N VAL A 254 -12.92 4.31 9.21
CA VAL A 254 -13.76 3.12 9.27
C VAL A 254 -14.10 2.71 7.85
N ALA A 255 -13.93 1.43 7.52
CA ALA A 255 -14.20 0.92 6.18
C ALA A 255 -15.63 1.26 5.74
N ALA A 256 -15.78 1.67 4.48
CA ALA A 256 -17.07 2.10 3.95
C ALA A 256 -18.11 0.98 4.05
N GLY A 257 -19.27 1.29 4.64
CA GLY A 257 -20.34 0.31 4.84
C GLY A 257 -20.10 -0.69 5.98
N PHE A 258 -18.95 -0.67 6.63
CA PHE A 258 -18.66 -1.56 7.75
C PHE A 258 -19.51 -1.19 8.97
N LYS A 259 -20.23 -2.18 9.49
CA LYS A 259 -21.06 -2.08 10.69
C LYS A 259 -20.78 -3.28 11.59
N ASP A 260 -20.44 -3.03 12.83
CA ASP A 260 -20.20 -4.05 13.84
C ASP A 260 -20.66 -3.54 15.20
N ALA A 261 -21.47 -4.33 15.92
CA ALA A 261 -21.96 -3.96 17.24
C ALA A 261 -20.83 -3.76 18.27
N ARG A 262 -19.72 -4.49 18.12
CA ARG A 262 -18.54 -4.38 18.98
C ARG A 262 -17.85 -3.01 18.79
N LEU A 263 -17.82 -2.50 17.56
CA LEU A 263 -17.32 -1.14 17.29
C LEU A 263 -18.16 -0.08 17.98
N ASP A 264 -19.50 -0.28 18.03
CA ASP A 264 -20.41 0.63 18.75
C ASP A 264 -20.22 0.51 20.28
N THR A 265 -19.88 -0.67 20.80
CA THR A 265 -19.49 -0.85 22.22
C THR A 265 -18.22 -0.06 22.51
N LEU A 266 -17.17 -0.19 21.71
CA LEU A 266 -15.94 0.60 21.89
C LEU A 266 -16.20 2.12 21.84
N ARG A 267 -17.11 2.60 20.99
CA ARG A 267 -17.48 4.02 20.96
C ARG A 267 -18.16 4.52 22.22
N ARG A 268 -18.81 3.64 22.98
CA ARG A 268 -19.42 3.97 24.28
C ARG A 268 -18.43 3.86 25.45
N ASN A 269 -17.33 3.15 25.28
CA ASN A 269 -16.31 3.01 26.31
C ASN A 269 -15.55 4.34 26.50
N PRO A 270 -15.55 4.93 27.72
CA PRO A 270 -14.93 6.23 27.97
C PRO A 270 -13.40 6.24 27.79
N LYS A 271 -12.74 5.08 27.88
CA LYS A 271 -11.30 4.95 27.61
C LYS A 271 -10.98 4.88 26.11
N CYS A 272 -11.96 4.59 25.23
CA CYS A 272 -11.74 4.49 23.79
C CYS A 272 -11.97 5.85 23.11
N ILE A 273 -10.93 6.40 22.53
CA ILE A 273 -10.94 7.69 21.85
C ILE A 273 -10.79 7.49 20.34
N PHE A 274 -11.78 7.91 19.57
CA PHE A 274 -11.78 7.83 18.11
C PHE A 274 -11.34 9.17 17.51
N ALA A 275 -10.18 9.21 16.87
CA ALA A 275 -9.66 10.42 16.23
C ALA A 275 -10.13 10.58 14.77
N GLY A 276 -10.78 9.55 14.20
CA GLY A 276 -11.22 9.55 12.80
C GLY A 276 -10.08 9.42 11.79
N GLU A 277 -10.43 9.63 10.52
CA GLU A 277 -9.48 9.56 9.41
C GLU A 277 -8.49 10.72 9.47
N GLN A 278 -7.22 10.42 9.25
CA GLN A 278 -6.12 11.37 9.18
C GLN A 278 -5.38 11.21 7.86
N ALA A 279 -4.73 12.27 7.39
CA ALA A 279 -3.82 12.19 6.26
C ALA A 279 -2.66 11.22 6.59
N HIS A 280 -2.24 10.42 5.62
CA HIS A 280 -1.25 9.36 5.87
C HIS A 280 0.07 9.91 6.44
N ASP A 281 0.57 11.01 5.89
CA ASP A 281 1.78 11.69 6.34
C ASP A 281 1.68 12.26 7.77
N ALA A 282 0.47 12.59 8.23
CA ALA A 282 0.20 13.03 9.59
C ALA A 282 0.27 11.88 10.62
N LEU A 283 0.13 10.62 10.17
CA LEU A 283 0.10 9.46 11.09
C LEU A 283 1.40 9.30 11.89
N ARG A 284 2.55 9.81 11.40
CA ARG A 284 3.82 9.77 12.16
C ARG A 284 3.70 10.44 13.53
N VAL A 285 2.94 11.55 13.64
CA VAL A 285 2.74 12.25 14.92
C VAL A 285 1.87 11.41 15.87
N TRP A 286 0.81 10.80 15.33
CA TRP A 286 -0.08 9.93 16.09
C TRP A 286 0.65 8.69 16.62
N LEU A 287 1.49 8.08 15.81
CA LEU A 287 2.29 6.91 16.17
C LEU A 287 3.31 7.22 17.26
N GLN A 288 3.92 8.40 17.24
CA GLN A 288 4.88 8.80 18.27
C GLN A 288 4.21 9.37 19.52
N ALA A 289 2.92 9.70 19.47
CA ALA A 289 2.15 10.20 20.61
C ALA A 289 1.65 9.13 21.58
N VAL A 290 1.64 7.85 21.17
CA VAL A 290 1.18 6.72 21.99
C VAL A 290 2.35 6.07 22.74
N ASP A 291 2.04 5.34 23.82
CA ASP A 291 3.04 4.64 24.65
C ASP A 291 3.31 3.21 24.11
N VAL A 292 2.29 2.58 23.54
CA VAL A 292 2.38 1.28 22.83
C VAL A 292 1.50 1.30 21.60
N VAL A 293 1.97 0.70 20.52
CA VAL A 293 1.18 0.52 19.29
C VAL A 293 0.66 -0.91 19.21
N LEU A 294 -0.61 -1.06 18.88
CA LEU A 294 -1.28 -2.36 18.78
C LEU A 294 -1.57 -2.75 17.34
N ILE A 295 -1.32 -4.01 17.00
CA ILE A 295 -1.78 -4.67 15.78
C ILE A 295 -2.70 -5.84 16.17
N PRO A 296 -3.92 -5.56 16.62
CA PRO A 296 -4.85 -6.56 17.10
C PRO A 296 -5.63 -7.15 15.91
N PHE A 297 -4.95 -7.90 15.06
CA PHE A 297 -5.58 -8.58 13.94
C PHE A 297 -6.29 -9.84 14.42
N ARG A 298 -7.53 -10.05 13.94
CA ARG A 298 -8.20 -11.33 14.12
C ARG A 298 -7.68 -12.37 13.12
N SER A 299 -7.74 -13.64 13.48
CA SER A 299 -7.47 -14.71 12.54
C SER A 299 -8.52 -14.73 11.42
N CYS A 300 -8.10 -14.41 10.21
CA CYS A 300 -8.94 -14.46 9.00
C CYS A 300 -8.06 -14.59 7.75
N HIS A 301 -8.65 -15.12 6.70
CA HIS A 301 -7.92 -15.37 5.45
C HIS A 301 -7.20 -14.12 4.92
N PHE A 302 -7.85 -12.97 4.95
CA PHE A 302 -7.27 -11.72 4.46
C PHE A 302 -5.97 -11.36 5.21
N ASN A 303 -5.95 -11.52 6.54
CA ASN A 303 -4.76 -11.22 7.34
C ASN A 303 -3.62 -12.23 7.11
N THR A 304 -3.93 -13.47 6.70
CA THR A 304 -2.89 -14.45 6.35
C THR A 304 -2.24 -14.17 4.99
N MET A 305 -2.90 -13.45 4.10
CA MET A 305 -2.43 -13.17 2.74
C MET A 305 -1.77 -11.80 2.58
N CYS A 306 -2.01 -10.87 3.50
CA CYS A 306 -1.66 -9.47 3.33
C CYS A 306 -0.20 -9.12 3.69
N SER A 307 0.22 -7.95 3.20
CA SER A 307 1.37 -7.19 3.68
C SER A 307 0.87 -5.92 4.36
N PRO A 308 0.77 -5.87 5.70
CA PRO A 308 0.14 -4.74 6.36
C PRO A 308 1.06 -3.51 6.38
N MET A 309 0.72 -2.44 5.65
CA MET A 309 1.48 -1.19 5.65
C MET A 309 1.70 -0.64 7.07
N ARG A 310 0.68 -0.77 7.94
CA ARG A 310 0.78 -0.30 9.33
C ARG A 310 1.97 -0.88 10.10
N LEU A 311 2.39 -2.11 9.80
CA LEU A 311 3.57 -2.70 10.44
C LEU A 311 4.82 -1.85 10.21
N PHE A 312 5.05 -1.45 8.96
CA PHE A 312 6.26 -0.70 8.58
C PHE A 312 6.23 0.73 9.11
N ASP A 313 5.06 1.39 9.07
CA ASP A 313 4.88 2.72 9.65
C ASP A 313 5.06 2.70 11.19
N HIS A 314 4.60 1.64 11.84
CA HIS A 314 4.75 1.45 13.30
C HIS A 314 6.22 1.20 13.67
N LEU A 315 6.94 0.36 12.92
CA LEU A 315 8.38 0.15 13.12
C LEU A 315 9.17 1.46 12.99
N ALA A 316 8.82 2.27 11.98
CA ALA A 316 9.49 3.55 11.73
C ALA A 316 9.29 4.56 12.87
N ALA A 317 8.13 4.55 13.50
CA ALA A 317 7.83 5.42 14.64
C ALA A 317 8.67 5.12 15.89
N GLY A 318 9.25 3.91 16.00
CA GLY A 318 10.10 3.51 17.10
C GLY A 318 9.35 3.52 18.44
N ARG A 319 8.10 3.08 18.45
CA ARG A 319 7.31 2.80 19.66
C ARG A 319 7.09 1.30 19.79
N PRO A 320 7.11 0.74 21.01
CA PRO A 320 6.87 -0.69 21.20
C PRO A 320 5.59 -1.15 20.50
N ILE A 321 5.65 -2.31 19.86
CA ILE A 321 4.53 -2.89 19.11
C ILE A 321 4.14 -4.22 19.76
N VAL A 322 2.85 -4.38 20.07
CA VAL A 322 2.24 -5.65 20.43
C VAL A 322 1.27 -6.07 19.34
N ALA A 323 1.42 -7.27 18.84
CA ALA A 323 0.62 -7.79 17.73
C ALA A 323 0.11 -9.21 18.04
N THR A 324 -1.05 -9.55 17.48
CA THR A 324 -1.48 -10.96 17.39
C THR A 324 -0.67 -11.71 16.33
N ASP A 325 -0.63 -13.02 16.40
CA ASP A 325 0.07 -13.87 15.41
C ASP A 325 -0.78 -14.18 14.15
N ALA A 326 -1.87 -13.46 13.96
CA ALA A 326 -2.84 -13.66 12.88
C ALA A 326 -2.29 -13.35 11.46
N CYS A 327 -1.15 -12.66 11.36
CA CYS A 327 -0.53 -12.31 10.08
C CYS A 327 0.89 -12.88 10.01
N PRO A 328 1.19 -13.83 9.09
CA PRO A 328 2.51 -14.42 8.95
C PRO A 328 3.61 -13.39 8.74
N GLN A 329 3.37 -12.34 7.96
CA GLN A 329 4.36 -11.31 7.71
C GLN A 329 4.70 -10.49 8.98
N VAL A 330 3.76 -10.30 9.90
CA VAL A 330 4.06 -9.64 11.19
C VAL A 330 5.01 -10.52 12.01
N ARG A 331 4.86 -11.85 11.96
CA ARG A 331 5.76 -12.80 12.63
C ARG A 331 7.21 -12.76 12.15
N GLU A 332 7.46 -12.34 10.90
CA GLU A 332 8.83 -12.17 10.39
C GLU A 332 9.62 -11.09 11.16
N PHE A 333 8.92 -10.25 11.93
CA PHE A 333 9.49 -9.17 12.74
C PHE A 333 9.46 -9.45 14.25
N GLN A 334 9.37 -10.72 14.64
CA GLN A 334 9.35 -11.12 16.07
C GLN A 334 10.59 -10.73 16.85
N ASP A 335 11.67 -10.34 16.18
CA ASP A 335 12.88 -9.77 16.76
C ASP A 335 12.68 -8.33 17.27
N CYS A 336 11.64 -7.64 16.80
CA CYS A 336 11.32 -6.25 17.15
C CYS A 336 9.81 -5.96 17.28
N VAL A 337 8.96 -6.99 17.24
CA VAL A 337 7.51 -6.91 17.49
C VAL A 337 7.15 -8.00 18.50
N MET A 338 6.45 -7.65 19.56
CA MET A 338 5.97 -8.61 20.56
C MET A 338 4.73 -9.32 20.01
N ILE A 339 4.87 -10.59 19.65
CA ILE A 339 3.79 -11.41 19.07
C ILE A 339 3.10 -12.19 20.17
N ALA A 340 1.77 -12.16 20.19
CA ALA A 340 0.93 -12.90 21.13
C ALA A 340 0.02 -13.88 20.40
N SER A 341 -0.07 -15.11 20.89
CA SER A 341 -0.90 -16.18 20.35
C SER A 341 -2.27 -16.30 21.03
N THR A 342 -2.42 -15.71 22.22
CA THR A 342 -3.70 -15.63 22.93
C THR A 342 -3.98 -14.21 23.43
N ASP A 343 -5.23 -13.94 23.79
CA ASP A 343 -5.64 -12.65 24.34
C ASP A 343 -4.94 -12.35 25.66
N GLU A 344 -4.78 -13.36 26.52
CA GLU A 344 -4.11 -13.25 27.80
C GLU A 344 -2.64 -12.85 27.61
N GLU A 345 -1.95 -13.54 26.69
CA GLU A 345 -0.56 -13.20 26.33
C GLU A 345 -0.45 -11.79 25.75
N PHE A 346 -1.44 -11.38 24.94
CA PHE A 346 -1.48 -10.02 24.39
C PHE A 346 -1.58 -8.96 25.49
N LEU A 347 -2.48 -9.15 26.44
CA LEU A 347 -2.67 -8.26 27.58
C LEU A 347 -1.44 -8.20 28.50
N GLU A 348 -0.78 -9.35 28.72
CA GLU A 348 0.45 -9.42 29.51
C GLU A 348 1.57 -8.62 28.82
N LYS A 349 1.78 -8.79 27.51
CA LYS A 349 2.77 -8.03 26.74
C LYS A 349 2.48 -6.52 26.74
N VAL A 350 1.22 -6.12 26.61
CA VAL A 350 0.83 -4.70 26.74
C VAL A 350 1.20 -4.15 28.12
N LYS A 351 0.89 -4.89 29.18
CA LYS A 351 1.23 -4.51 30.56
C LYS A 351 2.74 -4.44 30.78
N GLU A 352 3.50 -5.42 30.27
CA GLU A 352 4.96 -5.45 30.37
C GLU A 352 5.57 -4.20 29.74
N VAL A 353 5.19 -3.88 28.50
CA VAL A 353 5.68 -2.70 27.77
C VAL A 353 5.37 -1.39 28.50
N LEU A 354 4.18 -1.29 29.09
CA LEU A 354 3.75 -0.06 29.75
C LEU A 354 4.31 0.10 31.17
N SER A 355 4.84 -0.97 31.78
CA SER A 355 5.37 -0.96 33.15
C SER A 355 6.82 -0.49 33.24
N ALA A 356 7.58 -0.49 32.13
CA ALA A 356 8.97 -0.07 32.09
C ALA A 356 9.25 0.77 30.81
N PRO A 357 10.21 1.72 30.87
CA PRO A 357 10.67 2.38 29.65
C PRO A 357 11.19 1.36 28.64
N ALA A 358 10.84 1.54 27.37
CA ALA A 358 11.37 0.68 26.32
C ALA A 358 12.90 0.80 26.24
N ASP A 359 13.57 -0.35 26.14
CA ASP A 359 15.03 -0.40 25.98
C ASP A 359 15.44 0.34 24.68
N SER A 360 16.42 1.23 24.80
CA SER A 360 16.96 2.00 23.68
C SER A 360 17.47 1.08 22.55
N THR A 361 18.09 -0.04 22.90
CA THR A 361 18.58 -1.05 21.93
C THR A 361 17.45 -1.66 21.12
N TYR A 362 16.33 -1.96 21.80
CA TYR A 362 15.12 -2.47 21.15
C TYR A 362 14.51 -1.45 20.18
N LEU A 363 14.41 -0.18 20.58
CA LEU A 363 13.91 0.89 19.72
C LEU A 363 14.83 1.18 18.53
N GLU A 364 16.15 1.06 18.69
CA GLU A 364 17.11 1.16 17.61
C GLU A 364 16.98 0.01 16.63
N LEU A 365 16.78 -1.21 17.10
CA LEU A 365 16.51 -2.37 16.23
C LEU A 365 15.25 -2.15 15.37
N MET A 366 14.16 -1.69 15.97
CA MET A 366 12.94 -1.35 15.24
C MET A 366 13.20 -0.33 14.12
N ARG A 367 13.90 0.77 14.43
CA ARG A 367 14.25 1.80 13.45
C ARG A 367 15.18 1.29 12.36
N LYS A 368 16.14 0.41 12.72
CA LYS A 368 17.01 -0.25 11.74
C LYS A 368 16.18 -1.09 10.77
N ARG A 369 15.29 -1.94 11.29
CA ARG A 369 14.38 -2.75 10.46
C ARG A 369 13.50 -1.87 9.57
N ALA A 370 12.98 -0.75 10.09
CA ALA A 370 12.19 0.18 9.29
C ALA A 370 12.98 0.79 8.12
N ARG A 371 14.28 1.15 8.33
CA ARG A 371 15.13 1.68 7.25
C ARG A 371 15.38 0.66 6.13
N GLU A 372 15.44 -0.62 6.47
CA GLU A 372 15.57 -1.72 5.50
C GLU A 372 14.29 -1.92 4.68
N HIS A 373 13.15 -1.39 5.18
CA HIS A 373 11.82 -1.56 4.62
C HIS A 373 11.16 -0.21 4.25
N THR A 374 11.91 0.69 3.59
CA THR A 374 11.36 1.93 3.02
C THR A 374 10.91 1.73 1.58
N TRP A 375 10.04 2.63 1.10
CA TRP A 375 9.64 2.62 -0.31
C TRP A 375 10.84 2.86 -1.24
N ALA A 376 11.83 3.64 -0.82
CA ALA A 376 13.07 3.83 -1.59
C ALA A 376 13.85 2.52 -1.73
N ALA A 377 14.00 1.74 -0.66
CA ALA A 377 14.64 0.43 -0.71
C ALA A 377 13.86 -0.55 -1.62
N ARG A 378 12.53 -0.53 -1.56
CA ARG A 378 11.69 -1.35 -2.48
C ARG A 378 11.85 -0.92 -3.94
N ALA A 379 11.92 0.39 -4.20
CA ALA A 379 12.11 0.91 -5.55
C ALA A 379 13.43 0.43 -6.18
N LEU A 380 14.51 0.35 -5.42
CA LEU A 380 15.78 -0.19 -5.91
C LEU A 380 15.64 -1.66 -6.35
N THR A 381 15.00 -2.49 -5.53
CA THR A 381 14.77 -3.90 -5.85
C THR A 381 13.85 -4.08 -7.07
N LEU A 382 12.75 -3.30 -7.12
CA LEU A 382 11.83 -3.32 -8.27
C LEU A 382 12.54 -2.89 -9.55
N ASN A 383 13.33 -1.79 -9.49
CA ASN A 383 14.07 -1.28 -10.64
C ASN A 383 15.03 -2.31 -11.20
N SER A 384 15.89 -2.87 -10.33
CA SER A 384 16.89 -3.87 -10.75
C SER A 384 16.23 -5.09 -11.40
N ARG A 385 15.09 -5.54 -10.88
CA ARG A 385 14.39 -6.70 -11.44
C ARG A 385 13.71 -6.38 -12.77
N ILE A 386 13.09 -5.21 -12.90
CA ILE A 386 12.48 -4.76 -14.16
C ILE A 386 13.57 -4.63 -15.23
N ASP A 387 14.72 -4.03 -14.91
CA ASP A 387 15.84 -3.87 -15.85
C ASP A 387 16.35 -5.24 -16.34
N ALA A 388 16.51 -6.21 -15.44
CA ALA A 388 16.91 -7.57 -15.83
C ALA A 388 15.91 -8.26 -16.79
N GLU A 389 14.61 -8.00 -16.66
CA GLU A 389 13.63 -8.55 -17.60
C GLU A 389 13.60 -7.80 -18.94
N LEU A 390 13.88 -6.49 -18.94
CA LEU A 390 14.02 -5.69 -20.17
C LEU A 390 15.25 -6.12 -20.98
N GLU A 391 16.39 -6.34 -20.31
CA GLU A 391 17.61 -6.84 -20.95
C GLU A 391 17.43 -8.21 -21.59
N LYS A 392 16.74 -9.15 -20.92
CA LYS A 392 16.40 -10.47 -21.48
C LYS A 392 15.50 -10.35 -22.69
N ALA A 393 14.55 -9.39 -22.70
CA ALA A 393 13.66 -9.16 -23.83
C ALA A 393 14.42 -8.60 -25.02
N ALA A 394 15.35 -7.67 -24.82
CA ALA A 394 16.20 -7.10 -25.87
C ALA A 394 17.10 -8.18 -26.52
N CYS A 395 17.81 -8.98 -25.71
CA CYS A 395 18.68 -10.06 -26.20
C CYS A 395 17.91 -11.10 -27.05
N LYS A 396 16.64 -11.37 -26.72
CA LYS A 396 15.81 -12.28 -27.53
C LYS A 396 15.41 -11.66 -28.88
N ALA A 397 15.14 -10.37 -28.93
CA ALA A 397 14.80 -9.68 -30.16
C ALA A 397 15.98 -9.68 -31.14
N ASP A 398 17.22 -9.43 -30.65
CA ASP A 398 18.46 -9.44 -31.44
C ASP A 398 18.80 -10.85 -31.96
N SER A 399 18.44 -11.91 -31.22
CA SER A 399 18.71 -13.31 -31.63
C SER A 399 17.74 -13.85 -32.69
N LEU A 400 16.65 -13.13 -32.98
CA LEU A 400 15.64 -13.50 -33.98
C LEU A 400 15.75 -12.70 -35.31
N GLN A 401 16.68 -11.73 -35.35
CA GLN A 401 17.09 -11.00 -36.54
C GLN A 401 18.33 -11.65 -37.17
#